data_442bf54054245f873fec3dae324ba661
#
_entry.id   442bf54054245f873fec3dae324ba661
#
_cell.length_a   1.000
_cell.length_b   1.000
_cell.length_c   1.000
_cell.angle_alpha   90.00
_cell.angle_beta   90.00
_cell.angle_gamma   90.00
#
_symmetry.space_group_name_H-M   'P 1'
#
loop_
_entity.id
_entity.type
_entity.pdbx_description
1 polymer ?
#
loop_
_entity_poly.entity_id
_entity_poly.type
_entity_poly.pdbx_seq_one_letter_code
_entity_poly.pdbx_strand_id
1 'polypeptide(L)' 'MKYYVMQTALASDSKPQLVQWSNSQADAIAYAQSQLNLWRETGVLNPPRYEVHYSGLRGSALWSSLD' A
#
# COMPACT_ATOMS: atom_id res chain seq x y z
N MET A 1 0.35 -1.89 18.43
CA MET A 1 -0.49 -1.40 17.35
C MET A 1 0.19 -1.65 16.03
N LYS A 2 -0.59 -1.99 15.00
CA LYS A 2 -0.01 -2.39 13.73
C LYS A 2 -0.51 -1.52 12.60
N TYR A 3 0.37 -1.28 11.65
CA TYR A 3 0.06 -0.60 10.40
C TYR A 3 0.12 -1.62 9.29
N TYR A 4 -0.91 -1.67 8.47
CA TYR A 4 -1.04 -2.65 7.40
C TYR A 4 -0.82 -1.99 6.05
N VAL A 5 0.02 -2.61 5.22
CA VAL A 5 0.21 -2.17 3.84
C VAL A 5 -0.71 -3.01 2.97
N MET A 6 -1.63 -2.35 2.30
CA MET A 6 -2.60 -2.99 1.41
C MET A 6 -2.24 -2.68 -0.03
N GLN A 7 -2.30 -3.68 -0.87
CA GLN A 7 -2.05 -3.56 -2.30
C GLN A 7 -3.34 -3.85 -3.06
N THR A 8 -3.70 -2.97 -3.99
CA THR A 8 -4.86 -3.14 -4.84
C THR A 8 -4.43 -3.01 -6.29
N ALA A 9 -4.59 -4.06 -7.08
CA ALA A 9 -4.34 -3.98 -8.52
C ALA A 9 -5.35 -3.02 -9.16
N LEU A 10 -4.93 -2.30 -10.20
CA LEU A 10 -5.79 -1.31 -10.87
C LEU A 10 -6.77 -1.92 -11.86
N ALA A 11 -6.89 -3.23 -11.91
CA ALA A 11 -7.92 -3.89 -12.71
C ALA A 11 -9.28 -3.73 -12.01
N SER A 12 -10.35 -3.63 -12.81
CA SER A 12 -11.70 -3.63 -12.26
C SER A 12 -11.92 -4.90 -11.45
N ASP A 13 -12.63 -4.92 -10.40
CA ASP A 13 -12.93 -6.08 -9.55
C ASP A 13 -11.78 -6.51 -8.63
N SER A 14 -10.68 -5.78 -8.58
CA SER A 14 -9.59 -6.12 -7.69
C SER A 14 -9.93 -5.75 -6.25
N LYS A 15 -9.58 -6.64 -5.32
CA LYS A 15 -9.77 -6.40 -3.90
C LYS A 15 -8.43 -6.10 -3.24
N PRO A 16 -8.40 -5.25 -2.22
CA PRO A 16 -7.17 -5.00 -1.48
C PRO A 16 -6.62 -6.29 -0.86
N GLN A 17 -5.31 -6.44 -0.91
CA GLN A 17 -4.62 -7.57 -0.30
C GLN A 17 -3.59 -7.05 0.71
N LEU A 18 -3.54 -7.68 1.87
CA LEU A 18 -2.51 -7.38 2.86
C LEU A 18 -1.18 -7.95 2.37
N VAL A 19 -0.18 -7.10 2.18
CA VAL A 19 1.14 -7.54 1.70
C VAL A 19 2.24 -7.38 2.74
N GLN A 20 2.04 -6.56 3.74
CA GLN A 20 3.02 -6.36 4.82
C GLN A 20 2.35 -5.67 5.99
N TRP A 21 2.94 -5.81 7.16
CA TRP A 21 2.53 -5.04 8.34
C TRP A 21 3.77 -4.60 9.11
N SER A 22 3.61 -3.57 9.93
CA SER A 22 4.70 -3.03 10.72
C SER A 22 4.16 -2.40 12.01
N ASN A 23 5.01 -2.30 13.01
CA ASN A 23 4.68 -1.58 14.24
C ASN A 23 4.90 -0.06 14.09
N SER A 24 5.46 0.37 12.96
CA SER A 24 5.78 1.77 12.69
C SER A 24 5.09 2.24 11.43
N GLN A 25 4.40 3.38 11.50
CA GLN A 25 3.77 4.01 10.35
C GLN A 25 4.83 4.38 9.29
N ALA A 26 5.96 4.92 9.74
CA ALA A 26 7.04 5.31 8.84
C ALA A 26 7.59 4.11 8.07
N ASP A 27 7.77 2.97 8.75
CA ASP A 27 8.25 1.76 8.12
C ASP A 27 7.23 1.20 7.12
N ALA A 28 5.96 1.24 7.45
CA ALA A 28 4.91 0.78 6.55
C ALA A 28 4.88 1.63 5.27
N ILE A 29 4.96 2.94 5.40
CA ILE A 29 4.98 3.85 4.25
C ILE A 29 6.25 3.62 3.43
N ALA A 30 7.39 3.48 4.09
CA ALA A 30 8.66 3.21 3.39
C ALA A 30 8.59 1.91 2.59
N TYR A 31 8.00 0.88 3.15
CA TYR A 31 7.81 -0.38 2.44
C TYR A 31 6.94 -0.17 1.19
N ALA A 32 5.81 0.52 1.35
CA ALA A 32 4.90 0.78 0.22
C ALA A 32 5.60 1.57 -0.89
N GLN A 33 6.38 2.58 -0.52
CA GLN A 33 7.14 3.38 -1.48
C GLN A 33 8.21 2.56 -2.20
N SER A 34 8.90 1.66 -1.46
CA SER A 34 9.88 0.76 -2.05
C SER A 34 9.24 -0.15 -3.09
N GLN A 35 8.09 -0.73 -2.77
CA GLN A 35 7.39 -1.61 -3.69
C GLN A 35 6.96 -0.85 -4.95
N LEU A 36 6.46 0.36 -4.78
CA LEU A 36 6.04 1.19 -5.90
C LEU A 36 7.22 1.52 -6.81
N ASN A 37 8.39 1.82 -6.23
CA ASN A 37 9.60 2.09 -6.99
C ASN A 37 10.06 0.87 -7.79
N LEU A 38 9.95 -0.33 -7.21
CA LEU A 38 10.27 -1.56 -7.93
C LEU A 38 9.37 -1.75 -9.15
N TRP A 39 8.08 -1.48 -9.01
CA TRP A 39 7.16 -1.55 -10.14
C TRP A 39 7.55 -0.57 -11.24
N ARG A 40 7.91 0.67 -10.86
CA ARG A 40 8.33 1.68 -11.83
C ARG A 40 9.60 1.28 -12.55
N GLU A 41 10.55 0.66 -11.85
CA GLU A 41 11.80 0.19 -12.45
C GLU A 41 11.58 -0.92 -13.46
N THR A 42 10.53 -1.72 -13.29
CA THR A 42 10.21 -2.78 -14.25
C THR A 42 9.49 -2.27 -15.50
N GLY A 43 9.16 -0.98 -15.54
CA GLY A 43 8.48 -0.38 -16.69
C GLY A 43 6.99 -0.64 -16.76
N VAL A 44 6.37 -1.06 -15.66
CA VAL A 44 4.93 -1.31 -15.62
C VAL A 44 4.19 0.02 -15.72
N LEU A 45 3.25 0.11 -16.66
CA LEU A 45 2.48 1.34 -16.89
C LEU A 45 1.46 1.62 -15.79
N ASN A 46 0.87 0.59 -15.23
CA ASN A 46 -0.18 0.71 -14.23
C ASN A 46 0.19 -0.09 -12.98
N PRO A 47 1.09 0.43 -12.13
CA PRO A 47 1.46 -0.28 -10.91
C PRO A 47 0.27 -0.36 -9.97
N PRO A 48 0.25 -1.35 -9.05
CA PRO A 48 -0.81 -1.44 -8.06
C PRO A 48 -0.83 -0.21 -7.16
N ARG A 49 -1.99 0.08 -6.59
CA ARG A 49 -2.12 1.10 -5.57
C ARG A 49 -1.71 0.52 -4.23
N TYR A 50 -0.95 1.29 -3.46
CA TYR A 50 -0.59 0.93 -2.09
C TYR A 50 -1.26 1.88 -1.13
N GLU A 51 -1.76 1.35 -0.03
CA GLU A 51 -2.34 2.12 1.05
C GLU A 51 -1.80 1.62 2.38
N VAL A 52 -1.69 2.51 3.35
CA VAL A 52 -1.30 2.15 4.71
C VAL A 52 -2.49 2.42 5.62
N HIS A 53 -2.93 1.40 6.35
CA HIS A 53 -4.05 1.47 7.27
C HIS A 53 -3.58 1.18 8.68
N TYR A 54 -4.20 1.84 9.64
CA TYR A 54 -3.93 1.62 11.05
C TYR A 54 -4.89 0.56 11.59
N SER A 55 -4.34 -0.39 12.34
CA SER A 55 -5.13 -1.41 13.01
C SER A 55 -6.13 -0.75 13.97
N GLY A 56 -7.38 -1.12 13.85
CA GLY A 56 -8.44 -0.56 14.70
C GLY A 56 -9.13 0.69 14.12
N LEU A 57 -8.58 1.27 13.07
CA LEU A 57 -9.25 2.34 12.35
C LEU A 57 -10.01 1.75 11.16
N ARG A 58 -11.21 2.25 10.94
CA ARG A 58 -12.00 1.88 9.77
C ARG A 58 -12.15 3.10 8.87
N GLY A 59 -12.14 2.88 7.57
CA GLY A 59 -12.36 3.94 6.60
C GLY A 59 -11.08 4.34 5.89
N SER A 60 -10.74 5.62 5.94
CA SER A 60 -9.69 6.18 5.12
C SER A 60 -8.30 5.64 5.45
N ALA A 61 -7.49 5.44 4.42
CA ALA A 61 -6.10 5.12 4.59
C ALA A 61 -5.35 6.28 5.22
N LEU A 62 -4.33 5.99 6.03
CA LEU A 62 -3.43 7.01 6.56
C LEU A 62 -2.52 7.55 5.46
N TRP A 63 -2.24 6.76 4.46
CA TRP A 63 -1.38 7.12 3.34
C TRP A 63 -1.84 6.34 2.11
N SER A 64 -1.74 6.95 0.95
CA SER A 64 -2.09 6.31 -0.32
C SER A 64 -1.11 6.75 -1.40
N SER A 65 -0.74 5.81 -2.27
CA SER A 65 0.17 6.09 -3.38
C SER A 65 -0.48 6.90 -4.51
N LEU A 66 -1.78 7.08 -4.48
CA LEU A 66 -2.50 7.84 -5.50
C LEU A 66 -2.83 9.28 -5.09
N ASP A 67 -2.46 9.66 -3.91
CA ASP A 67 -2.69 11.03 -3.42
C ASP A 67 -1.62 12.00 -3.93
#